data_8a2ced8e6f6e4d7cf6fea7c01cd1bf0a
#
_entry.id   8a2ced8e6f6e4d7cf6fea7c01cd1bf0a
#
_cell.length_a   1.000
_cell.length_b   1.000
_cell.length_c   1.000
_cell.angle_alpha   90.00
_cell.angle_beta   90.00
_cell.angle_gamma   90.00
#
_symmetry.space_group_name_H-M   'P 1'
#
loop_
_entity.id
_entity.type
_entity.pdbx_description
1 polymer ?
#
loop_
_entity_poly.entity_id
_entity_poly.type
_entity_poly.pdbx_seq_one_letter_code
_entity_poly.pdbx_strand_id
1 'polypeptide(L)'
;METSQSVNFNILIISDVDFPEGMAATAHITILAKGIIKNSVNAMLLIPSSSFNGDTEKYDINEGIHEEIPYKFFNKHGIVNNKFTFNSYRNVKDIAKYIKKREKNGFNDVVITYCNDFLKYHPIFLTCYSHKIPFFPWEVEKRISSSEAKSFRSKLQMLGFRLSDIILPKISTGFIVISTYLKQYYSNKMPQDKICVSPILVNSDDSLSVQLQENNKIKQFIDSNKNKFNLIVYSGSFGEKDGFPYILDAFKKLLFHHPKSILVTTGKPSKYNPIENILKIVNELGIIDNFKYLGLVKRDELKFINQNADLLLVCRSNSEFANHGFPWKLGEYLMTKNPIIATKVGDIETYLQDNKEIFLAEPENAESIANKMIQVFDDYDKAKEIANNGYLKALEVFDYVKKSKELIEFIKINLK
;
A
#
# COMPACT_ATOMS: atom_id res chain seq x y z
N MET A 1 -6.75 41.48 -5.86
CA MET A 1 -7.05 40.20 -6.52
C MET A 1 -5.87 39.86 -7.43
N GLU A 2 -4.87 39.22 -6.89
CA GLU A 2 -3.76 38.69 -7.72
C GLU A 2 -4.26 37.45 -8.43
N THR A 3 -4.34 37.51 -9.76
CA THR A 3 -4.58 36.36 -10.62
C THR A 3 -3.41 35.41 -10.44
N SER A 4 -3.62 34.34 -9.62
CA SER A 4 -2.68 33.24 -9.55
C SER A 4 -2.60 32.64 -10.96
N GLN A 5 -1.54 32.93 -11.69
CA GLN A 5 -1.20 32.19 -12.91
C GLN A 5 -1.20 30.71 -12.51
N SER A 6 -2.12 29.95 -13.08
CA SER A 6 -2.16 28.50 -12.92
C SER A 6 -0.87 27.93 -13.51
N VAL A 7 0.09 27.58 -12.66
CA VAL A 7 1.30 26.87 -13.09
C VAL A 7 0.83 25.54 -13.64
N ASN A 8 0.78 25.45 -14.97
CA ASN A 8 0.38 24.23 -15.65
C ASN A 8 1.62 23.33 -15.77
N PHE A 9 1.58 22.15 -15.16
CA PHE A 9 2.65 21.15 -15.18
C PHE A 9 2.06 19.75 -15.33
N ASN A 10 2.89 18.83 -15.79
CA ASN A 10 2.55 17.42 -15.84
C ASN A 10 3.28 16.66 -14.72
N ILE A 11 2.72 15.56 -14.23
CA ILE A 11 3.36 14.71 -13.23
C ILE A 11 3.78 13.40 -13.89
N LEU A 12 5.07 13.10 -13.83
CA LEU A 12 5.65 11.83 -14.26
C LEU A 12 5.92 10.99 -13.00
N ILE A 13 5.20 9.89 -12.82
CA ILE A 13 5.37 8.98 -11.69
C ILE A 13 6.25 7.81 -12.14
N ILE A 14 7.41 7.65 -11.50
CA ILE A 14 8.36 6.58 -11.82
C ILE A 14 8.25 5.49 -10.76
N SER A 15 7.97 4.28 -11.20
CA SER A 15 7.82 3.13 -10.31
C SER A 15 8.18 1.83 -10.99
N ASP A 16 8.78 0.88 -10.25
CA ASP A 16 9.10 -0.46 -10.70
C ASP A 16 8.22 -1.56 -10.09
N VAL A 17 7.00 -1.21 -9.74
CA VAL A 17 5.97 -2.17 -9.28
C VAL A 17 5.37 -2.94 -10.45
N ASP A 18 4.80 -4.11 -10.17
CA ASP A 18 4.05 -4.88 -11.16
C ASP A 18 2.87 -4.03 -11.67
N PHE A 19 2.74 -3.92 -13.01
CA PHE A 19 1.74 -3.08 -13.63
C PHE A 19 1.32 -3.70 -14.99
N PRO A 20 0.09 -3.56 -15.46
CA PRO A 20 -1.04 -2.84 -14.83
C PRO A 20 -1.70 -3.58 -13.67
N GLU A 21 -1.50 -4.89 -13.56
CA GLU A 21 -2.05 -5.71 -12.49
C GLU A 21 -0.96 -6.01 -11.45
N GLY A 22 -1.23 -5.74 -10.18
CA GLY A 22 -0.26 -5.93 -9.11
C GLY A 22 -0.91 -5.87 -7.73
N MET A 23 -0.07 -5.84 -6.72
CA MET A 23 -0.48 -5.82 -5.31
C MET A 23 -0.68 -4.38 -4.78
N ALA A 24 -0.63 -4.20 -3.47
CA ALA A 24 -0.88 -2.94 -2.78
C ALA A 24 -0.12 -1.72 -3.34
N ALA A 25 1.16 -1.88 -3.71
CA ALA A 25 1.96 -0.79 -4.28
C ALA A 25 1.41 -0.31 -5.63
N THR A 26 0.99 -1.24 -6.50
CA THR A 26 0.34 -0.92 -7.78
C THR A 26 -0.98 -0.18 -7.57
N ALA A 27 -1.82 -0.68 -6.66
CA ALA A 27 -3.08 -0.02 -6.31
C ALA A 27 -2.83 1.41 -5.82
N HIS A 28 -1.81 1.63 -4.98
CA HIS A 28 -1.47 2.94 -4.44
C HIS A 28 -1.08 3.94 -5.52
N ILE A 29 -0.21 3.55 -6.44
CA ILE A 29 0.25 4.43 -7.52
C ILE A 29 -0.90 4.73 -8.50
N THR A 30 -1.69 3.71 -8.83
CA THR A 30 -2.84 3.84 -9.72
C THR A 30 -3.86 4.83 -9.15
N ILE A 31 -4.20 4.69 -7.87
CA ILE A 31 -5.21 5.55 -7.24
C ILE A 31 -4.70 7.00 -7.10
N LEU A 32 -3.40 7.20 -6.82
CA LEU A 32 -2.79 8.53 -6.82
C LEU A 32 -2.84 9.18 -8.20
N ALA A 33 -2.42 8.46 -9.24
CA ALA A 33 -2.42 8.97 -10.61
C ALA A 33 -3.84 9.37 -11.07
N LYS A 34 -4.85 8.54 -10.73
CA LYS A 34 -6.27 8.88 -10.95
C LYS A 34 -6.67 10.16 -10.24
N GLY A 35 -6.32 10.29 -8.97
CA GLY A 35 -6.65 11.50 -8.19
C GLY A 35 -6.00 12.76 -8.77
N ILE A 36 -4.78 12.66 -9.27
CA ILE A 36 -4.09 13.76 -9.95
C ILE A 36 -4.84 14.14 -11.23
N ILE A 37 -5.22 13.17 -12.06
CA ILE A 37 -5.97 13.39 -13.30
C ILE A 37 -7.34 14.02 -13.02
N LYS A 38 -8.07 13.53 -12.01
CA LYS A 38 -9.34 14.11 -11.60
C LYS A 38 -9.24 15.57 -11.11
N ASN A 39 -8.06 15.99 -10.66
CA ASN A 39 -7.76 17.38 -10.34
C ASN A 39 -7.23 18.18 -11.55
N SER A 40 -7.48 17.72 -12.77
CA SER A 40 -7.11 18.39 -14.02
C SER A 40 -5.60 18.62 -14.20
N VAL A 41 -4.77 17.75 -13.62
CA VAL A 41 -3.32 17.70 -13.83
C VAL A 41 -2.99 16.42 -14.60
N ASN A 42 -2.21 16.56 -15.68
CA ASN A 42 -1.79 15.39 -16.44
C ASN A 42 -0.84 14.52 -15.61
N ALA A 43 -1.10 13.22 -15.56
CA ALA A 43 -0.23 12.24 -14.92
C ALA A 43 0.13 11.11 -15.90
N MET A 44 1.35 10.60 -15.81
CA MET A 44 1.82 9.47 -16.60
C MET A 44 2.72 8.57 -15.76
N LEU A 45 2.55 7.25 -15.88
CA LEU A 45 3.43 6.27 -15.26
C LEU A 45 4.60 5.93 -16.17
N LEU A 46 5.83 6.00 -15.67
CA LEU A 46 7.05 5.57 -16.34
C LEU A 46 7.63 4.36 -15.58
N ILE A 47 7.70 3.21 -16.24
CA ILE A 47 8.04 1.93 -15.62
C ILE A 47 9.40 1.47 -16.13
N PRO A 48 10.45 1.47 -15.27
CA PRO A 48 11.86 1.26 -15.69
C PRO A 48 12.24 -0.20 -15.92
N SER A 49 11.42 -1.13 -15.46
CA SER A 49 11.65 -2.55 -15.68
C SER A 49 10.33 -3.22 -16.01
N SER A 50 10.41 -4.36 -16.69
CA SER A 50 9.21 -5.08 -17.01
C SER A 50 8.74 -5.87 -15.82
N SER A 51 8.02 -5.23 -14.99
CA SER A 51 7.04 -5.88 -14.16
C SER A 51 5.69 -5.86 -14.88
N PHE A 52 5.70 -6.07 -16.20
CA PHE A 52 4.43 -6.23 -16.89
C PHE A 52 3.75 -7.47 -16.33
N ASN A 53 2.66 -7.25 -15.63
CA ASN A 53 1.79 -8.26 -15.11
C ASN A 53 0.37 -7.92 -15.55
N GLY A 54 -0.07 -8.54 -16.63
CA GLY A 54 -1.35 -8.29 -17.23
C GLY A 54 -1.56 -9.14 -18.47
N ASP A 55 -2.77 -9.15 -18.99
CA ASP A 55 -3.11 -9.81 -20.22
C ASP A 55 -2.54 -9.04 -21.43
N THR A 56 -1.66 -9.69 -22.20
CA THR A 56 -1.05 -9.09 -23.39
C THR A 56 -2.05 -8.86 -24.54
N GLU A 57 -3.22 -9.48 -24.52
CA GLU A 57 -4.30 -9.18 -25.46
C GLU A 57 -5.01 -7.86 -25.09
N LYS A 58 -4.98 -7.51 -23.82
CA LYS A 58 -5.66 -6.32 -23.28
C LYS A 58 -4.74 -5.11 -23.15
N TYR A 59 -3.46 -5.31 -22.89
CA TYR A 59 -2.51 -4.23 -22.59
C TYR A 59 -1.28 -4.28 -23.48
N ASP A 60 -0.87 -3.13 -24.02
CA ASP A 60 0.41 -3.00 -24.72
C ASP A 60 1.57 -3.03 -23.75
N ILE A 61 2.60 -3.82 -24.07
CA ILE A 61 3.82 -3.98 -23.26
C ILE A 61 4.78 -2.79 -23.35
N ASN A 62 4.53 -1.82 -24.20
CA ASN A 62 5.37 -0.63 -24.40
C ASN A 62 4.73 0.62 -23.80
N GLU A 63 3.53 0.97 -24.24
CA GLU A 63 2.79 2.13 -23.77
C GLU A 63 1.29 1.94 -23.99
N GLY A 64 0.47 2.61 -23.20
CA GLY A 64 -0.98 2.52 -23.32
C GLY A 64 -1.70 3.36 -22.27
N ILE A 65 -2.97 3.05 -22.06
CA ILE A 65 -3.81 3.65 -21.04
C ILE A 65 -4.42 2.53 -20.20
N HIS A 66 -4.26 2.60 -18.88
CA HIS A 66 -4.91 1.72 -17.93
C HIS A 66 -5.70 2.56 -16.92
N GLU A 67 -7.02 2.30 -16.81
CA GLU A 67 -7.90 3.05 -15.91
C GLU A 67 -7.74 4.59 -16.04
N GLU A 68 -7.74 5.10 -17.27
CA GLU A 68 -7.54 6.51 -17.64
C GLU A 68 -6.10 7.04 -17.43
N ILE A 69 -5.17 6.21 -16.95
CA ILE A 69 -3.79 6.60 -16.66
C ILE A 69 -2.89 6.22 -17.84
N PRO A 70 -2.26 7.18 -18.54
CA PRO A 70 -1.22 6.87 -19.51
C PRO A 70 -0.01 6.20 -18.83
N TYR A 71 0.53 5.17 -19.47
CA TYR A 71 1.74 4.51 -18.99
C TYR A 71 2.73 4.26 -20.12
N LYS A 72 4.01 4.14 -19.76
CA LYS A 72 5.09 3.78 -20.67
C LYS A 72 6.09 2.87 -20.00
N PHE A 73 6.33 1.71 -20.62
CA PHE A 73 7.39 0.78 -20.21
C PHE A 73 8.71 1.12 -20.91
N PHE A 74 9.79 1.06 -20.16
CA PHE A 74 11.15 1.17 -20.65
C PHE A 74 11.83 -0.19 -20.56
N ASN A 75 11.61 -1.04 -21.55
CA ASN A 75 12.04 -2.44 -21.60
C ASN A 75 12.91 -2.75 -22.82
N LYS A 76 13.42 -1.72 -23.52
CA LYS A 76 14.22 -1.85 -24.75
C LYS A 76 15.39 -2.86 -24.65
N HIS A 77 15.92 -3.05 -23.45
CA HIS A 77 17.03 -3.96 -23.16
C HIS A 77 16.56 -5.30 -22.56
N GLY A 78 15.31 -5.67 -22.82
CA GLY A 78 14.69 -6.92 -22.39
C GLY A 78 13.92 -6.81 -21.09
N ILE A 79 12.99 -7.75 -20.93
CA ILE A 79 12.13 -7.92 -19.77
C ILE A 79 12.98 -8.50 -18.63
N VAL A 80 13.11 -7.78 -17.54
CA VAL A 80 13.92 -8.19 -16.39
C VAL A 80 13.07 -8.16 -15.14
N ASN A 81 12.69 -9.36 -14.66
CA ASN A 81 11.98 -9.50 -13.38
C ASN A 81 12.74 -8.79 -12.26
N ASN A 82 12.20 -7.71 -11.73
CA ASN A 82 12.57 -6.94 -10.50
C ASN A 82 14.01 -7.08 -9.94
N LYS A 83 14.96 -7.57 -10.77
CA LYS A 83 16.33 -7.79 -10.35
C LYS A 83 17.18 -6.66 -10.87
N PHE A 84 18.05 -6.09 -10.01
CA PHE A 84 19.11 -5.20 -10.47
C PHE A 84 20.02 -5.99 -11.43
N THR A 85 19.88 -5.71 -12.71
CA THR A 85 20.71 -6.24 -13.77
C THR A 85 21.24 -5.06 -14.60
N PHE A 86 22.26 -5.29 -15.40
CA PHE A 86 22.79 -4.29 -16.30
C PHE A 86 21.71 -3.76 -17.25
N ASN A 87 20.79 -4.61 -17.69
CA ASN A 87 19.68 -4.21 -18.55
C ASN A 87 18.65 -3.35 -17.81
N SER A 88 18.33 -3.67 -16.54
CA SER A 88 17.44 -2.81 -15.74
C SER A 88 18.03 -1.41 -15.53
N TYR A 89 19.33 -1.31 -15.32
CA TYR A 89 20.02 -0.04 -15.22
C TYR A 89 20.00 0.76 -16.56
N ARG A 90 20.15 0.08 -17.71
CA ARG A 90 20.00 0.72 -19.02
C ARG A 90 18.59 1.27 -19.22
N ASN A 91 17.56 0.53 -18.83
CA ASN A 91 16.18 1.00 -18.89
C ASN A 91 15.96 2.27 -18.05
N VAL A 92 16.55 2.34 -16.85
CA VAL A 92 16.53 3.56 -16.02
C VAL A 92 17.23 4.74 -16.71
N LYS A 93 18.35 4.51 -17.40
CA LYS A 93 19.01 5.56 -18.22
C LYS A 93 18.12 6.05 -19.34
N ASP A 94 17.33 5.18 -19.95
CA ASP A 94 16.44 5.59 -21.04
C ASP A 94 15.26 6.42 -20.53
N ILE A 95 14.77 6.18 -19.29
CA ILE A 95 13.84 7.09 -18.62
C ILE A 95 14.49 8.46 -18.41
N ALA A 96 15.70 8.51 -17.87
CA ALA A 96 16.41 9.78 -17.67
C ALA A 96 16.57 10.58 -18.98
N LYS A 97 16.91 9.91 -20.11
CA LYS A 97 16.94 10.52 -21.42
C LYS A 97 15.57 11.01 -21.90
N TYR A 98 14.52 10.25 -21.63
CA TYR A 98 13.15 10.63 -21.97
C TYR A 98 12.72 11.90 -21.22
N ILE A 99 12.95 11.98 -19.91
CA ILE A 99 12.68 13.18 -19.11
C ILE A 99 13.44 14.38 -19.63
N LYS A 100 14.75 14.24 -19.88
CA LYS A 100 15.58 15.31 -20.46
C LYS A 100 15.08 15.76 -21.84
N LYS A 101 14.62 14.83 -22.68
CA LYS A 101 14.06 15.18 -24.00
C LYS A 101 12.77 15.98 -23.86
N ARG A 102 11.90 15.62 -22.91
CA ARG A 102 10.65 16.34 -22.64
C ARG A 102 10.94 17.78 -22.19
N GLU A 103 11.85 17.96 -21.23
CA GLU A 103 12.28 19.29 -20.76
C GLU A 103 12.79 20.15 -21.95
N LYS A 104 13.68 19.61 -22.80
CA LYS A 104 14.17 20.30 -23.99
C LYS A 104 13.09 20.68 -24.99
N ASN A 105 12.00 19.93 -25.04
CA ASN A 105 10.83 20.19 -25.88
C ASN A 105 9.82 21.15 -25.21
N GLY A 106 10.17 21.77 -24.08
CA GLY A 106 9.34 22.77 -23.41
C GLY A 106 8.22 22.20 -22.51
N PHE A 107 8.26 20.89 -22.21
CA PHE A 107 7.32 20.34 -21.25
C PHE A 107 7.70 20.76 -19.84
N ASN A 108 6.73 21.27 -19.10
CA ASN A 108 6.87 21.58 -17.67
C ASN A 108 6.51 20.31 -16.86
N ASP A 109 7.47 19.46 -16.61
CA ASP A 109 7.28 18.19 -15.93
C ASP A 109 7.76 18.26 -14.47
N VAL A 110 7.00 17.63 -13.58
CA VAL A 110 7.36 17.32 -12.19
C VAL A 110 7.51 15.80 -12.08
N VAL A 111 8.57 15.34 -11.45
CA VAL A 111 8.86 13.91 -11.32
C VAL A 111 8.58 13.44 -9.90
N ILE A 112 7.73 12.42 -9.73
CA ILE A 112 7.55 11.68 -8.46
C ILE A 112 8.21 10.32 -8.61
N THR A 113 9.07 9.92 -7.65
CA THR A 113 9.73 8.62 -7.68
C THR A 113 9.25 7.74 -6.54
N TYR A 114 8.61 6.63 -6.87
CA TYR A 114 8.20 5.59 -5.92
C TYR A 114 9.27 4.51 -5.71
N CYS A 115 10.45 4.72 -6.26
CA CYS A 115 11.60 3.81 -6.24
C CYS A 115 12.86 4.61 -5.90
N ASN A 116 13.37 4.41 -4.69
CA ASN A 116 14.39 5.29 -4.12
C ASN A 116 15.72 4.59 -3.82
N ASP A 117 16.08 3.52 -4.56
CA ASP A 117 17.44 2.93 -4.55
C ASP A 117 18.40 3.81 -5.36
N PHE A 118 19.24 4.61 -4.70
CA PHE A 118 20.14 5.56 -5.36
C PHE A 118 21.08 4.89 -6.35
N LEU A 119 21.63 3.73 -6.04
CA LEU A 119 22.55 3.04 -6.95
C LEU A 119 21.87 2.61 -8.25
N LYS A 120 20.57 2.33 -8.22
CA LYS A 120 19.80 1.96 -9.40
C LYS A 120 19.26 3.20 -10.13
N TYR A 121 18.74 4.19 -9.41
CA TYR A 121 17.96 5.30 -9.98
C TYR A 121 18.70 6.64 -10.04
N HIS A 122 19.98 6.72 -9.65
CA HIS A 122 20.74 7.97 -9.73
C HIS A 122 20.74 8.63 -11.13
N PRO A 123 20.64 7.92 -12.30
CA PRO A 123 20.56 8.63 -13.57
C PRO A 123 19.35 9.55 -13.68
N ILE A 124 18.21 9.16 -13.05
CA ILE A 124 17.00 9.97 -12.99
C ILE A 124 17.21 11.16 -12.04
N PHE A 125 17.64 10.89 -10.81
CA PHE A 125 17.86 11.91 -9.80
C PHE A 125 18.85 12.99 -10.25
N LEU A 126 19.99 12.56 -10.83
CA LEU A 126 21.00 13.48 -11.31
C LEU A 126 20.53 14.26 -12.56
N THR A 127 19.71 13.65 -13.43
CA THR A 127 19.10 14.35 -14.55
C THR A 127 18.15 15.43 -14.06
N CYS A 128 17.26 15.11 -13.13
CA CYS A 128 16.35 16.09 -12.56
C CYS A 128 17.11 17.24 -11.89
N TYR A 129 18.10 16.92 -11.04
CA TYR A 129 18.92 17.93 -10.38
C TYR A 129 19.68 18.83 -11.35
N SER A 130 20.42 18.25 -12.33
CA SER A 130 21.25 19.01 -13.27
C SER A 130 20.45 19.86 -14.25
N HIS A 131 19.24 19.43 -14.61
CA HIS A 131 18.33 20.16 -15.51
C HIS A 131 17.29 20.99 -14.76
N LYS A 132 17.39 21.09 -13.42
CA LYS A 132 16.44 21.83 -12.55
C LYS A 132 14.98 21.38 -12.75
N ILE A 133 14.76 20.10 -13.08
CA ILE A 133 13.43 19.50 -13.15
C ILE A 133 12.99 19.17 -11.72
N PRO A 134 11.87 19.74 -11.24
CA PRO A 134 11.40 19.45 -9.88
C PRO A 134 11.13 17.96 -9.67
N PHE A 135 11.66 17.39 -8.59
CA PHE A 135 11.40 16.00 -8.28
C PHE A 135 11.18 15.75 -6.79
N PHE A 136 10.30 14.79 -6.50
CA PHE A 136 9.80 14.46 -5.18
C PHE A 136 9.92 12.95 -4.96
N PRO A 137 10.91 12.47 -4.20
CA PRO A 137 10.94 11.09 -3.74
C PRO A 137 9.72 10.80 -2.85
N TRP A 138 9.09 9.65 -3.07
CA TRP A 138 7.97 9.17 -2.26
C TRP A 138 8.39 7.96 -1.44
N GLU A 139 8.50 8.16 -0.14
CA GLU A 139 8.92 7.15 0.81
C GLU A 139 7.71 6.53 1.52
N VAL A 140 7.51 5.25 1.28
CA VAL A 140 6.43 4.47 1.89
C VAL A 140 6.91 3.50 2.96
N GLU A 141 8.21 3.22 2.97
CA GLU A 141 8.88 2.34 3.93
C GLU A 141 10.33 2.76 4.11
N LYS A 142 10.83 2.69 5.32
CA LYS A 142 12.27 2.83 5.59
C LYS A 142 12.94 1.46 5.63
N ARG A 143 13.73 1.13 4.62
CA ARG A 143 14.43 -0.14 4.52
C ARG A 143 15.81 -0.05 5.16
N ILE A 144 15.89 -0.15 6.50
CA ILE A 144 17.17 0.04 7.24
C ILE A 144 17.69 -1.23 7.91
N SER A 145 16.95 -2.33 7.93
CA SER A 145 17.42 -3.53 8.62
C SER A 145 18.58 -4.21 7.90
N SER A 146 19.76 -4.17 8.51
CA SER A 146 20.96 -4.90 8.04
C SER A 146 20.90 -6.40 8.28
N SER A 147 20.00 -6.87 9.14
CA SER A 147 19.87 -8.28 9.52
C SER A 147 19.37 -9.19 8.40
N GLU A 148 18.63 -8.64 7.43
CA GLU A 148 18.09 -9.40 6.29
C GLU A 148 19.02 -9.48 5.07
N ALA A 149 20.09 -8.69 5.03
CA ALA A 149 20.99 -8.61 3.88
C ALA A 149 22.03 -9.75 3.88
N LYS A 150 21.57 -10.98 3.62
CA LYS A 150 22.45 -12.18 3.58
C LYS A 150 23.26 -12.32 2.27
N SER A 151 22.86 -11.70 1.17
CA SER A 151 23.55 -11.79 -0.12
C SER A 151 24.31 -10.50 -0.45
N PHE A 152 25.39 -10.61 -1.26
CA PHE A 152 26.14 -9.44 -1.77
C PHE A 152 25.21 -8.40 -2.42
N ARG A 153 24.23 -8.90 -3.16
CA ARG A 153 23.24 -8.08 -3.86
C ARG A 153 22.32 -7.32 -2.88
N SER A 154 21.80 -7.98 -1.84
CA SER A 154 21.00 -7.31 -0.82
C SER A 154 21.81 -6.26 -0.06
N LYS A 155 23.12 -6.49 0.17
CA LYS A 155 24.02 -5.50 0.75
C LYS A 155 24.21 -4.28 -0.17
N LEU A 156 24.35 -4.50 -1.49
CA LEU A 156 24.45 -3.40 -2.45
C LEU A 156 23.15 -2.57 -2.52
N GLN A 157 22.01 -3.24 -2.51
CA GLN A 157 20.70 -2.56 -2.47
C GLN A 157 20.54 -1.74 -1.18
N MET A 158 20.96 -2.29 -0.04
CA MET A 158 20.96 -1.55 1.22
C MET A 158 21.87 -0.32 1.19
N LEU A 159 23.04 -0.43 0.54
CA LEU A 159 23.91 0.74 0.32
C LEU A 159 23.17 1.79 -0.54
N GLY A 160 22.46 1.36 -1.59
CA GLY A 160 21.65 2.24 -2.42
C GLY A 160 20.60 3.01 -1.61
N PHE A 161 19.87 2.34 -0.72
CA PHE A 161 18.90 3.00 0.17
C PHE A 161 19.56 3.95 1.19
N ARG A 162 20.71 3.58 1.77
CA ARG A 162 21.45 4.48 2.66
C ARG A 162 21.95 5.73 1.94
N LEU A 163 22.44 5.58 0.71
CA LEU A 163 22.82 6.73 -0.12
C LEU A 163 21.63 7.62 -0.45
N SER A 164 20.46 7.03 -0.78
CA SER A 164 19.22 7.78 -0.99
C SER A 164 18.86 8.62 0.24
N ASP A 165 18.94 8.02 1.41
CA ASP A 165 18.60 8.64 2.67
C ASP A 165 19.50 9.84 3.05
N ILE A 166 20.72 9.88 2.51
CA ILE A 166 21.69 10.96 2.72
C ILE A 166 21.62 12.01 1.60
N ILE A 167 21.47 11.58 0.37
CA ILE A 167 21.64 12.43 -0.82
C ILE A 167 20.33 13.07 -1.24
N LEU A 168 19.22 12.30 -1.31
CA LEU A 168 17.96 12.81 -1.84
C LEU A 168 17.42 14.01 -1.06
N PRO A 169 17.49 14.09 0.28
CA PRO A 169 17.06 15.28 1.01
C PRO A 169 17.80 16.57 0.62
N LYS A 170 18.99 16.46 0.05
CA LYS A 170 19.83 17.61 -0.34
C LYS A 170 19.61 18.07 -1.78
N ILE A 171 19.11 17.18 -2.66
CA ILE A 171 19.03 17.46 -4.09
C ILE A 171 17.60 17.47 -4.63
N SER A 172 16.62 16.93 -3.89
CA SER A 172 15.21 16.93 -4.28
C SER A 172 14.53 18.28 -3.98
N THR A 173 13.44 18.54 -4.68
CA THR A 173 12.60 19.72 -4.47
C THR A 173 11.82 19.62 -3.15
N GLY A 174 11.38 18.43 -2.80
CA GLY A 174 10.70 18.08 -1.56
C GLY A 174 10.52 16.59 -1.43
N PHE A 175 9.89 16.11 -0.37
CA PHE A 175 9.61 14.70 -0.09
C PHE A 175 8.12 14.47 0.10
N ILE A 176 7.66 13.31 -0.36
CA ILE A 176 6.35 12.75 -0.03
C ILE A 176 6.60 11.56 0.87
N VAL A 177 5.93 11.50 2.01
CA VAL A 177 6.10 10.43 3.00
C VAL A 177 4.74 9.86 3.41
N ILE A 178 4.66 8.56 3.70
CA ILE A 178 3.39 7.91 4.02
C ILE A 178 2.94 8.15 5.48
N SER A 179 3.83 8.57 6.37
CA SER A 179 3.56 8.66 7.80
C SER A 179 4.18 9.88 8.46
N THR A 180 3.62 10.27 9.61
CA THR A 180 4.16 11.31 10.47
C THR A 180 5.53 10.91 11.04
N TYR A 181 5.76 9.62 11.29
CA TYR A 181 7.06 9.09 11.67
C TYR A 181 8.13 9.44 10.62
N LEU A 182 7.88 9.15 9.35
CA LEU A 182 8.81 9.48 8.28
C LEU A 182 8.97 10.99 8.11
N LYS A 183 7.89 11.78 8.30
CA LYS A 183 8.00 13.24 8.32
C LYS A 183 8.97 13.71 9.39
N GLN A 184 8.83 13.23 10.62
CA GLN A 184 9.73 13.58 11.72
C GLN A 184 11.17 13.15 11.42
N TYR A 185 11.36 11.96 10.87
CA TYR A 185 12.67 11.47 10.49
C TYR A 185 13.38 12.36 9.46
N TYR A 186 12.67 12.77 8.39
CA TYR A 186 13.25 13.62 7.34
C TYR A 186 13.32 15.09 7.76
N SER A 187 12.54 15.56 8.73
CA SER A 187 12.64 16.92 9.27
C SER A 187 14.01 17.24 9.88
N ASN A 188 14.78 16.23 10.26
CA ASN A 188 16.17 16.38 10.70
C ASN A 188 17.16 16.52 9.53
N LYS A 189 16.71 16.38 8.28
CA LYS A 189 17.55 16.34 7.08
C LYS A 189 17.20 17.40 6.06
N MET A 190 15.98 17.95 6.13
CA MET A 190 15.48 18.99 5.25
C MET A 190 14.37 19.81 5.92
N PRO A 191 14.05 21.01 5.44
CA PRO A 191 12.97 21.84 5.98
C PRO A 191 11.62 21.13 6.00
N GLN A 192 10.84 21.31 7.07
CA GLN A 192 9.55 20.63 7.28
C GLN A 192 8.50 20.98 6.24
N ASP A 193 8.52 22.20 5.73
CA ASP A 193 7.64 22.71 4.67
C ASP A 193 7.92 22.06 3.31
N LYS A 194 9.05 21.39 3.16
CA LYS A 194 9.40 20.54 2.01
C LYS A 194 9.01 19.07 2.16
N ILE A 195 8.26 18.70 3.20
CA ILE A 195 7.84 17.32 3.45
C ILE A 195 6.32 17.23 3.54
N CYS A 196 5.70 16.55 2.57
CA CYS A 196 4.27 16.26 2.53
C CYS A 196 3.97 14.87 3.11
N VAL A 197 3.04 14.77 4.05
CA VAL A 197 2.50 13.48 4.47
C VAL A 197 1.34 13.12 3.53
N SER A 198 1.51 12.06 2.76
CA SER A 198 0.46 11.46 1.93
C SER A 198 0.20 10.04 2.45
N PRO A 199 -0.79 9.86 3.33
CA PRO A 199 -1.14 8.55 3.90
C PRO A 199 -1.71 7.62 2.83
N ILE A 200 -2.28 6.48 3.27
CA ILE A 200 -3.05 5.62 2.37
C ILE A 200 -4.17 6.41 1.69
N LEU A 201 -4.53 5.98 0.48
CA LEU A 201 -5.62 6.55 -0.30
C LEU A 201 -6.76 5.55 -0.42
N VAL A 202 -7.99 6.04 -0.32
CA VAL A 202 -9.19 5.25 -0.61
C VAL A 202 -9.85 5.76 -1.88
N ASN A 203 -10.33 4.82 -2.69
CA ASN A 203 -11.12 5.13 -3.88
C ASN A 203 -12.60 5.23 -3.50
N SER A 204 -13.11 6.44 -3.38
CA SER A 204 -14.52 6.70 -3.10
C SER A 204 -15.47 6.23 -4.22
N ASP A 205 -14.96 6.06 -5.44
CA ASP A 205 -15.73 5.56 -6.58
C ASP A 205 -15.85 4.01 -6.56
N ASP A 206 -15.05 3.32 -5.78
CA ASP A 206 -14.93 1.84 -5.72
C ASP A 206 -16.02 1.20 -4.80
N SER A 207 -17.12 1.92 -4.56
CA SER A 207 -18.22 1.50 -3.69
C SER A 207 -19.10 0.36 -4.27
N LEU A 208 -18.80 -0.11 -5.48
CA LEU A 208 -19.56 -1.18 -6.11
C LEU A 208 -19.21 -2.53 -5.49
N SER A 209 -20.25 -3.25 -5.03
CA SER A 209 -20.11 -4.64 -4.59
C SER A 209 -19.58 -5.49 -5.74
N VAL A 210 -18.47 -6.16 -5.49
CA VAL A 210 -17.93 -7.14 -6.45
C VAL A 210 -18.84 -8.36 -6.45
N GLN A 211 -19.26 -8.77 -7.65
CA GLN A 211 -20.00 -10.01 -7.86
C GLN A 211 -19.06 -11.04 -8.51
N LEU A 212 -18.98 -12.22 -7.93
CA LEU A 212 -18.27 -13.34 -8.51
C LEU A 212 -19.24 -14.29 -9.19
N GLN A 213 -18.76 -15.02 -10.19
CA GLN A 213 -19.58 -16.04 -10.85
C GLN A 213 -19.98 -17.15 -9.87
N GLU A 214 -21.14 -17.76 -10.08
CA GLU A 214 -21.69 -18.81 -9.20
C GLU A 214 -20.80 -20.04 -9.06
N ASN A 215 -20.02 -20.37 -10.09
CA ASN A 215 -19.07 -21.47 -10.06
C ASN A 215 -17.71 -21.12 -9.40
N ASN A 216 -17.52 -19.89 -8.92
CA ASN A 216 -16.30 -19.50 -8.22
C ASN A 216 -16.23 -20.16 -6.84
N LYS A 217 -15.15 -20.89 -6.57
CA LYS A 217 -14.95 -21.64 -5.31
C LYS A 217 -14.94 -20.75 -4.06
N ILE A 218 -14.42 -19.53 -4.17
CA ILE A 218 -14.42 -18.57 -3.06
C ILE A 218 -15.85 -18.12 -2.75
N LYS A 219 -16.64 -17.77 -3.79
CA LYS A 219 -18.04 -17.43 -3.61
C LYS A 219 -18.82 -18.57 -2.94
N GLN A 220 -18.69 -19.78 -3.46
CA GLN A 220 -19.36 -20.96 -2.88
C GLN A 220 -18.98 -21.20 -1.41
N PHE A 221 -17.70 -21.03 -1.05
CA PHE A 221 -17.25 -21.15 0.33
C PHE A 221 -17.89 -20.08 1.22
N ILE A 222 -17.82 -18.80 0.82
CA ILE A 222 -18.36 -17.68 1.60
C ILE A 222 -19.89 -17.85 1.77
N ASP A 223 -20.65 -18.07 0.69
CA ASP A 223 -22.10 -18.21 0.73
C ASP A 223 -22.56 -19.40 1.60
N SER A 224 -21.80 -20.49 1.61
CA SER A 224 -22.09 -21.67 2.43
C SER A 224 -21.88 -21.44 3.93
N ASN A 225 -21.07 -20.45 4.31
CA ASN A 225 -20.65 -20.22 5.69
C ASN A 225 -21.19 -18.92 6.30
N LYS A 226 -21.49 -17.90 5.51
CA LYS A 226 -21.87 -16.55 5.95
C LYS A 226 -23.02 -16.50 6.96
N ASN A 227 -24.02 -17.40 6.86
CA ASN A 227 -25.16 -17.45 7.79
C ASN A 227 -25.01 -18.48 8.89
N LYS A 228 -23.89 -19.20 8.95
CA LYS A 228 -23.64 -20.26 9.95
C LYS A 228 -22.57 -19.87 10.93
N PHE A 229 -21.62 -19.05 10.49
CA PHE A 229 -20.44 -18.65 11.24
C PHE A 229 -20.22 -17.14 11.15
N ASN A 230 -19.64 -16.56 12.18
CA ASN A 230 -19.01 -15.25 12.11
C ASN A 230 -17.72 -15.35 11.26
N LEU A 231 -17.69 -14.70 10.11
CA LEU A 231 -16.56 -14.72 9.21
C LEU A 231 -15.53 -13.66 9.60
N ILE A 232 -14.42 -14.10 10.20
CA ILE A 232 -13.31 -13.23 10.59
C ILE A 232 -12.22 -13.36 9.53
N VAL A 233 -11.85 -12.26 8.90
CA VAL A 233 -10.93 -12.30 7.76
C VAL A 233 -9.59 -11.67 8.11
N TYR A 234 -8.53 -12.39 7.79
CA TYR A 234 -7.16 -11.88 7.77
C TYR A 234 -6.55 -12.10 6.38
N SER A 235 -5.98 -11.04 5.80
CA SER A 235 -5.18 -11.15 4.57
C SER A 235 -3.76 -10.63 4.79
N GLY A 236 -2.73 -11.43 4.46
CA GLY A 236 -1.35 -11.00 4.70
C GLY A 236 -0.29 -12.05 4.48
N SER A 237 0.92 -11.81 5.03
CA SER A 237 2.09 -12.67 4.86
C SER A 237 2.29 -13.69 5.97
N PHE A 238 1.44 -13.73 6.97
CA PHE A 238 1.48 -14.65 8.12
C PHE A 238 2.76 -14.55 8.97
N GLY A 239 3.49 -13.44 8.89
CA GLY A 239 4.72 -13.21 9.63
C GLY A 239 4.50 -12.56 11.00
N GLU A 240 5.52 -12.59 11.85
CA GLU A 240 5.51 -11.89 13.16
C GLU A 240 5.23 -10.39 13.00
N LYS A 241 5.80 -9.75 11.96
CA LYS A 241 5.57 -8.34 11.67
C LYS A 241 4.08 -7.99 11.44
N ASP A 242 3.30 -8.97 10.98
CA ASP A 242 1.87 -8.82 10.73
C ASP A 242 1.03 -9.27 11.95
N GLY A 243 1.68 -9.63 13.07
CA GLY A 243 1.04 -10.02 14.33
C GLY A 243 0.23 -11.31 14.24
N PHE A 244 0.46 -12.14 13.22
CA PHE A 244 -0.36 -13.31 12.95
C PHE A 244 -0.40 -14.36 14.10
N PRO A 245 0.70 -14.66 14.82
CA PRO A 245 0.65 -15.53 15.98
C PRO A 245 -0.32 -15.05 17.05
N TYR A 246 -0.34 -13.73 17.32
CA TYR A 246 -1.26 -13.14 18.30
C TYR A 246 -2.73 -13.20 17.87
N ILE A 247 -2.97 -13.17 16.55
CA ILE A 247 -4.32 -13.39 15.98
C ILE A 247 -4.80 -14.81 16.27
N LEU A 248 -3.95 -15.83 16.08
CA LEU A 248 -4.32 -17.22 16.33
C LEU A 248 -4.68 -17.46 17.82
N ASP A 249 -3.86 -16.95 18.74
CA ASP A 249 -4.12 -17.04 20.16
C ASP A 249 -5.38 -16.27 20.58
N ALA A 250 -5.60 -15.08 20.01
CA ALA A 250 -6.81 -14.30 20.23
C ALA A 250 -8.05 -15.02 19.70
N PHE A 251 -7.96 -15.60 18.50
CA PHE A 251 -9.06 -16.35 17.91
C PHE A 251 -9.43 -17.60 18.72
N LYS A 252 -8.43 -18.31 19.24
CA LYS A 252 -8.69 -19.43 20.19
C LYS A 252 -9.51 -18.97 21.40
N LYS A 253 -9.16 -17.80 21.99
CA LYS A 253 -9.91 -17.22 23.12
C LYS A 253 -11.32 -16.83 22.72
N LEU A 254 -11.51 -16.24 21.53
CA LEU A 254 -12.84 -15.90 21.03
C LEU A 254 -13.75 -17.12 20.93
N LEU A 255 -13.24 -18.28 20.50
CA LEU A 255 -14.05 -19.50 20.34
C LEU A 255 -14.69 -19.99 21.66
N PHE A 256 -14.17 -19.63 22.84
CA PHE A 256 -14.83 -19.92 24.11
C PHE A 256 -16.13 -19.12 24.31
N HIS A 257 -16.24 -17.94 23.73
CA HIS A 257 -17.40 -17.05 23.82
C HIS A 257 -18.30 -17.18 22.58
N HIS A 258 -17.70 -17.25 21.40
CA HIS A 258 -18.38 -17.32 20.10
C HIS A 258 -17.90 -18.54 19.30
N PRO A 259 -18.33 -19.78 19.68
CA PRO A 259 -17.85 -21.02 19.04
C PRO A 259 -18.24 -21.15 17.56
N LYS A 260 -19.27 -20.43 17.11
CA LYS A 260 -19.66 -20.36 15.70
C LYS A 260 -18.91 -19.25 14.97
N SER A 261 -17.57 -19.25 15.08
CA SER A 261 -16.70 -18.32 14.35
C SER A 261 -15.72 -19.10 13.49
N ILE A 262 -15.34 -18.55 12.35
CA ILE A 262 -14.33 -19.11 11.46
C ILE A 262 -13.31 -18.05 11.08
N LEU A 263 -12.02 -18.36 11.23
CA LEU A 263 -10.93 -17.50 10.78
C LEU A 263 -10.56 -17.84 9.33
N VAL A 264 -10.97 -16.98 8.43
CA VAL A 264 -10.69 -17.09 6.99
C VAL A 264 -9.41 -16.32 6.68
N THR A 265 -8.43 -16.99 6.12
CA THR A 265 -7.13 -16.39 5.83
C THR A 265 -6.76 -16.50 4.35
N THR A 266 -6.13 -15.45 3.82
CA THR A 266 -5.63 -15.44 2.45
C THR A 266 -4.29 -14.70 2.37
N GLY A 267 -3.49 -15.03 1.37
CA GLY A 267 -2.19 -14.42 1.12
C GLY A 267 -1.11 -15.44 0.84
N LYS A 268 0.12 -14.98 0.69
CA LYS A 268 1.27 -15.83 0.40
C LYS A 268 2.15 -15.98 1.63
N PRO A 269 2.20 -17.16 2.25
CA PRO A 269 3.15 -17.45 3.32
C PRO A 269 4.60 -17.23 2.84
N SER A 270 5.46 -16.80 3.76
CA SER A 270 6.88 -16.61 3.42
C SER A 270 7.59 -17.98 3.32
N LYS A 271 8.72 -18.01 2.62
CA LYS A 271 9.56 -19.21 2.58
C LYS A 271 10.16 -19.59 3.95
N TYR A 272 10.17 -18.65 4.90
CA TYR A 272 10.67 -18.88 6.27
C TYR A 272 9.55 -19.32 7.22
N ASN A 273 8.30 -19.09 6.85
CA ASN A 273 7.12 -19.58 7.56
C ASN A 273 6.10 -20.10 6.53
N PRO A 274 6.31 -21.31 5.99
CA PRO A 274 5.42 -21.93 5.02
C PRO A 274 4.08 -22.32 5.65
N ILE A 275 3.07 -22.58 4.83
CA ILE A 275 1.71 -22.85 5.30
C ILE A 275 1.64 -24.08 6.21
N GLU A 276 2.49 -25.06 5.99
CA GLU A 276 2.56 -26.28 6.80
C GLU A 276 2.87 -25.98 8.28
N ASN A 277 3.78 -25.02 8.53
CA ASN A 277 4.10 -24.57 9.90
C ASN A 277 2.89 -23.87 10.54
N ILE A 278 2.17 -23.07 9.78
CA ILE A 278 0.97 -22.38 10.25
C ILE A 278 -0.11 -23.41 10.61
N LEU A 279 -0.37 -24.37 9.73
CA LEU A 279 -1.34 -25.44 9.96
C LEU A 279 -0.98 -26.31 11.16
N LYS A 280 0.32 -26.55 11.40
CA LYS A 280 0.78 -27.23 12.61
C LYS A 280 0.41 -26.46 13.86
N ILE A 281 0.69 -25.16 13.92
CA ILE A 281 0.33 -24.30 15.05
C ILE A 281 -1.20 -24.26 15.26
N VAL A 282 -1.96 -24.12 14.18
CA VAL A 282 -3.43 -24.12 14.21
C VAL A 282 -3.98 -25.43 14.80
N ASN A 283 -3.38 -26.57 14.44
CA ASN A 283 -3.73 -27.89 14.97
C ASN A 283 -3.35 -28.02 16.46
N GLU A 284 -2.15 -27.58 16.85
CA GLU A 284 -1.67 -27.57 18.24
C GLU A 284 -2.56 -26.68 19.15
N LEU A 285 -3.09 -25.60 18.61
CA LEU A 285 -4.05 -24.73 19.30
C LEU A 285 -5.45 -25.36 19.41
N GLY A 286 -5.74 -26.42 18.64
CA GLY A 286 -7.06 -27.07 18.61
C GLY A 286 -8.15 -26.27 17.90
N ILE A 287 -7.78 -25.44 16.91
CA ILE A 287 -8.71 -24.55 16.19
C ILE A 287 -8.80 -24.91 14.70
N ILE A 288 -8.33 -26.08 14.28
CA ILE A 288 -8.25 -26.49 12.86
C ILE A 288 -9.62 -26.50 12.16
N ASP A 289 -10.67 -26.89 12.86
CA ASP A 289 -12.03 -26.95 12.31
C ASP A 289 -12.65 -25.56 12.09
N ASN A 290 -12.11 -24.55 12.78
CA ASN A 290 -12.52 -23.16 12.70
C ASN A 290 -11.54 -22.28 11.87
N PHE A 291 -10.58 -22.91 11.19
CA PHE A 291 -9.57 -22.19 10.40
C PHE A 291 -9.65 -22.57 8.92
N LYS A 292 -9.67 -21.54 8.06
CA LYS A 292 -9.68 -21.75 6.61
C LYS A 292 -8.60 -20.90 5.91
N TYR A 293 -7.67 -21.55 5.26
CA TYR A 293 -6.71 -20.93 4.35
C TYR A 293 -7.19 -21.04 2.91
N LEU A 294 -7.36 -19.90 2.22
CA LEU A 294 -7.83 -19.82 0.84
C LEU A 294 -6.70 -19.71 -0.20
N GLY A 295 -5.45 -19.63 0.26
CA GLY A 295 -4.32 -19.38 -0.63
C GLY A 295 -4.21 -17.92 -1.08
N LEU A 296 -3.41 -17.71 -2.13
CA LEU A 296 -3.36 -16.41 -2.80
C LEU A 296 -4.56 -16.31 -3.75
N VAL A 297 -5.40 -15.33 -3.54
CA VAL A 297 -6.63 -15.09 -4.32
C VAL A 297 -6.45 -13.91 -5.28
N LYS A 298 -7.29 -13.81 -6.31
CA LYS A 298 -7.32 -12.67 -7.23
C LYS A 298 -7.89 -11.43 -6.52
N ARG A 299 -7.63 -10.24 -7.09
CA ARG A 299 -8.06 -8.96 -6.49
C ARG A 299 -9.57 -8.89 -6.26
N ASP A 300 -10.37 -9.30 -7.24
CA ASP A 300 -11.82 -9.29 -7.11
C ASP A 300 -12.32 -10.30 -6.07
N GLU A 301 -11.68 -11.47 -5.99
CA GLU A 301 -11.97 -12.46 -4.95
C GLU A 301 -11.65 -11.92 -3.56
N LEU A 302 -10.52 -11.21 -3.40
CA LEU A 302 -10.16 -10.57 -2.13
C LEU A 302 -11.16 -9.48 -1.75
N LYS A 303 -11.58 -8.64 -2.69
CA LYS A 303 -12.63 -7.65 -2.46
C LYS A 303 -13.93 -8.32 -2.02
N PHE A 304 -14.34 -9.39 -2.71
CA PHE A 304 -15.53 -10.15 -2.35
C PHE A 304 -15.46 -10.75 -0.94
N ILE A 305 -14.32 -11.35 -0.57
CA ILE A 305 -14.07 -11.86 0.79
C ILE A 305 -14.20 -10.73 1.82
N ASN A 306 -13.53 -9.60 1.61
CA ASN A 306 -13.53 -8.47 2.54
C ASN A 306 -14.93 -7.87 2.70
N GLN A 307 -15.72 -7.77 1.63
CA GLN A 307 -17.09 -7.25 1.66
C GLN A 307 -18.07 -8.16 2.43
N ASN A 308 -17.81 -9.46 2.44
CA ASN A 308 -18.64 -10.46 3.10
C ASN A 308 -18.12 -10.89 4.48
N ALA A 309 -17.06 -10.26 4.99
CA ALA A 309 -16.55 -10.49 6.32
C ALA A 309 -17.46 -9.87 7.38
N ASP A 310 -17.58 -10.52 8.54
CA ASP A 310 -18.19 -9.93 9.73
C ASP A 310 -17.18 -9.15 10.56
N LEU A 311 -15.88 -9.48 10.43
CA LEU A 311 -14.78 -8.79 11.09
C LEU A 311 -13.51 -8.87 10.24
N LEU A 312 -12.80 -7.77 10.11
CA LEU A 312 -11.53 -7.66 9.39
C LEU A 312 -10.38 -7.35 10.35
N LEU A 313 -9.20 -7.97 10.12
CA LEU A 313 -8.08 -7.87 11.04
C LEU A 313 -6.84 -7.21 10.40
N VAL A 314 -6.29 -6.19 11.09
CA VAL A 314 -5.03 -5.49 10.76
C VAL A 314 -4.14 -5.43 11.99
N CYS A 315 -3.76 -6.58 12.54
CA CYS A 315 -3.04 -6.69 13.81
C CYS A 315 -1.52 -6.75 13.60
N ARG A 316 -0.88 -5.61 13.38
CA ARG A 316 0.58 -5.53 13.20
C ARG A 316 1.32 -5.56 14.54
N SER A 317 2.56 -6.10 14.53
CA SER A 317 3.46 -6.02 15.69
C SER A 317 4.01 -4.60 15.88
N ASN A 318 4.45 -4.28 17.09
CA ASN A 318 5.09 -2.99 17.40
C ASN A 318 6.57 -3.03 16.99
N SER A 319 6.83 -3.15 15.71
CA SER A 319 8.18 -3.10 15.14
C SER A 319 8.47 -1.73 14.53
N GLU A 320 9.73 -1.35 14.47
CA GLU A 320 10.16 -0.12 13.79
C GLU A 320 9.61 -0.07 12.36
N PHE A 321 9.65 -1.20 11.65
CA PHE A 321 9.08 -1.33 10.31
C PHE A 321 7.57 -1.06 10.26
N ALA A 322 6.81 -1.55 11.25
CA ALA A 322 5.37 -1.33 11.30
C ALA A 322 5.02 0.13 11.61
N ASN A 323 5.84 0.80 12.43
CA ASN A 323 5.66 2.21 12.80
C ASN A 323 6.03 3.19 11.70
N HIS A 324 6.94 2.83 10.78
CA HIS A 324 7.29 3.70 9.64
C HIS A 324 6.18 3.86 8.63
N GLY A 325 5.42 2.79 8.39
CA GLY A 325 4.45 2.70 7.32
C GLY A 325 3.02 2.91 7.81
N PHE A 326 2.12 2.97 6.86
CA PHE A 326 0.68 2.92 7.09
C PHE A 326 0.12 1.66 6.41
N PRO A 327 -0.68 0.80 7.07
CA PRO A 327 -1.15 -0.44 6.48
C PRO A 327 -2.15 -0.18 5.35
N TRP A 328 -1.73 -0.38 4.12
CA TRP A 328 -2.54 -0.13 2.93
C TRP A 328 -3.92 -0.81 2.98
N LYS A 329 -3.96 -2.06 3.44
CA LYS A 329 -5.21 -2.82 3.57
C LYS A 329 -6.27 -2.15 4.46
N LEU A 330 -5.86 -1.28 5.40
CA LEU A 330 -6.78 -0.57 6.27
C LEU A 330 -7.75 0.33 5.47
N GLY A 331 -7.24 1.00 4.44
CA GLY A 331 -8.09 1.80 3.55
C GLY A 331 -9.12 0.94 2.81
N GLU A 332 -8.68 -0.20 2.24
CA GLU A 332 -9.59 -1.14 1.57
C GLU A 332 -10.66 -1.70 2.54
N TYR A 333 -10.27 -1.97 3.78
CA TYR A 333 -11.19 -2.49 4.80
C TYR A 333 -12.20 -1.45 5.25
N LEU A 334 -11.79 -0.20 5.48
CA LEU A 334 -12.70 0.89 5.83
C LEU A 334 -13.81 1.10 4.76
N MET A 335 -13.47 0.89 3.50
CA MET A 335 -14.44 1.01 2.40
C MET A 335 -15.51 -0.10 2.39
N THR A 336 -15.34 -1.20 3.12
CA THR A 336 -16.32 -2.29 3.21
C THR A 336 -17.47 -2.00 4.16
N LYS A 337 -17.36 -1.05 5.07
CA LYS A 337 -18.28 -0.78 6.18
C LYS A 337 -18.45 -1.99 7.13
N ASN A 338 -17.43 -2.84 7.21
CA ASN A 338 -17.39 -3.96 8.14
C ASN A 338 -16.52 -3.59 9.36
N PRO A 339 -16.82 -4.14 10.55
CA PRO A 339 -16.00 -3.97 11.73
C PRO A 339 -14.53 -4.31 11.47
N ILE A 340 -13.62 -3.49 11.99
CA ILE A 340 -12.19 -3.67 11.84
C ILE A 340 -11.54 -3.64 13.22
N ILE A 341 -10.68 -4.61 13.50
CA ILE A 341 -9.73 -4.54 14.60
C ILE A 341 -8.36 -4.22 14.01
N ALA A 342 -7.75 -3.13 14.48
CA ALA A 342 -6.36 -2.81 14.19
C ALA A 342 -5.56 -2.70 15.50
N THR A 343 -4.25 -2.91 15.42
CA THR A 343 -3.36 -2.62 16.55
C THR A 343 -2.89 -1.17 16.50
N LYS A 344 -2.61 -0.58 17.68
CA LYS A 344 -2.11 0.78 17.87
C LYS A 344 -0.67 0.90 17.39
N VAL A 345 -0.48 0.95 16.06
CA VAL A 345 0.83 0.97 15.42
C VAL A 345 0.87 2.03 14.33
N GLY A 346 1.94 2.80 14.28
CA GLY A 346 2.12 3.90 13.33
C GLY A 346 1.08 5.00 13.52
N ASP A 347 0.58 5.54 12.41
CA ASP A 347 -0.34 6.69 12.43
C ASP A 347 -1.82 6.30 12.58
N ILE A 348 -2.17 5.04 12.89
CA ILE A 348 -3.58 4.62 12.91
C ILE A 348 -4.37 5.48 13.92
N GLU A 349 -3.86 5.66 15.14
CA GLU A 349 -4.52 6.47 16.19
C GLU A 349 -4.55 7.97 15.87
N THR A 350 -3.71 8.44 14.94
CA THR A 350 -3.73 9.83 14.47
C THR A 350 -5.00 10.13 13.66
N TYR A 351 -5.52 9.14 12.97
CA TYR A 351 -6.65 9.31 12.06
C TYR A 351 -7.96 8.69 12.56
N LEU A 352 -7.88 7.61 13.35
CA LEU A 352 -9.03 6.79 13.75
C LEU A 352 -9.03 6.57 15.27
N GLN A 353 -10.18 6.78 15.90
CA GLN A 353 -10.37 6.67 17.36
C GLN A 353 -10.99 5.33 17.72
N ASP A 354 -10.48 4.72 18.81
CA ASP A 354 -11.02 3.46 19.33
C ASP A 354 -12.50 3.59 19.72
N ASN A 355 -13.28 2.55 19.41
CA ASN A 355 -14.72 2.45 19.68
C ASN A 355 -15.58 3.56 19.05
N LYS A 356 -15.02 4.34 18.11
CA LYS A 356 -15.74 5.39 17.40
C LYS A 356 -15.72 5.19 15.89
N GLU A 357 -14.57 4.97 15.30
CA GLU A 357 -14.38 4.70 13.88
C GLU A 357 -13.77 3.31 13.62
N ILE A 358 -13.14 2.71 14.65
CA ILE A 358 -12.44 1.42 14.56
C ILE A 358 -12.32 0.80 15.95
N PHE A 359 -12.00 -0.50 16.02
CA PHE A 359 -11.59 -1.14 17.28
C PHE A 359 -10.06 -1.22 17.33
N LEU A 360 -9.46 -0.64 18.37
CA LEU A 360 -8.00 -0.61 18.53
C LEU A 360 -7.57 -1.54 19.67
N ALA A 361 -6.65 -2.44 19.36
CA ALA A 361 -6.04 -3.37 20.31
C ALA A 361 -4.57 -3.02 20.53
N GLU A 362 -4.03 -3.40 21.68
CA GLU A 362 -2.59 -3.29 21.95
C GLU A 362 -1.83 -4.25 21.05
N PRO A 363 -0.73 -3.81 20.42
CA PRO A 363 0.10 -4.68 19.59
C PRO A 363 0.74 -5.79 20.43
N GLU A 364 0.96 -6.94 19.79
CA GLU A 364 1.61 -8.11 20.43
C GLU A 364 0.87 -8.62 21.68
N ASN A 365 -0.42 -8.32 21.78
CA ASN A 365 -1.25 -8.69 22.93
C ASN A 365 -2.51 -9.45 22.46
N ALA A 366 -2.43 -10.79 22.53
CA ALA A 366 -3.54 -11.66 22.12
C ALA A 366 -4.80 -11.45 22.97
N GLU A 367 -4.66 -11.10 24.26
CA GLU A 367 -5.80 -10.81 25.16
C GLU A 367 -6.53 -9.54 24.70
N SER A 368 -5.79 -8.47 24.42
CA SER A 368 -6.37 -7.22 23.91
C SER A 368 -7.11 -7.43 22.58
N ILE A 369 -6.53 -8.20 21.66
CA ILE A 369 -7.16 -8.54 20.39
C ILE A 369 -8.43 -9.37 20.60
N ALA A 370 -8.38 -10.40 21.48
CA ALA A 370 -9.52 -11.25 21.81
C ALA A 370 -10.68 -10.45 22.43
N ASN A 371 -10.38 -9.56 23.37
CA ASN A 371 -11.39 -8.71 24.00
C ASN A 371 -12.10 -7.81 22.99
N LYS A 372 -11.36 -7.27 21.98
CA LYS A 372 -11.98 -6.52 20.89
C LYS A 372 -12.83 -7.40 19.97
N MET A 373 -12.40 -8.65 19.70
CA MET A 373 -13.22 -9.61 18.92
C MET A 373 -14.52 -9.93 19.64
N ILE A 374 -14.46 -10.21 20.96
CA ILE A 374 -15.63 -10.50 21.79
C ILE A 374 -16.55 -9.27 21.80
N GLN A 375 -16.01 -8.07 22.04
CA GLN A 375 -16.77 -6.82 22.03
C GLN A 375 -17.53 -6.62 20.70
N VAL A 376 -16.92 -6.93 19.54
CA VAL A 376 -17.58 -6.81 18.22
C VAL A 376 -18.79 -7.74 18.13
N PHE A 377 -18.67 -8.99 18.59
CA PHE A 377 -19.75 -9.98 18.43
C PHE A 377 -20.78 -9.96 19.56
N ASP A 378 -20.45 -9.41 20.73
CA ASP A 378 -21.42 -9.20 21.81
C ASP A 378 -22.44 -8.10 21.48
N ASP A 379 -22.04 -7.08 20.70
CA ASP A 379 -22.92 -6.01 20.22
C ASP A 379 -22.59 -5.69 18.75
N TYR A 380 -23.02 -6.57 17.85
CA TYR A 380 -22.72 -6.47 16.42
C TYR A 380 -23.34 -5.24 15.76
N ASP A 381 -24.53 -4.82 16.22
CA ASP A 381 -25.19 -3.63 15.68
C ASP A 381 -24.37 -2.37 16.00
N LYS A 382 -23.87 -2.25 17.22
CA LYS A 382 -22.94 -1.18 17.60
C LYS A 382 -21.64 -1.27 16.82
N ALA A 383 -21.12 -2.47 16.59
CA ALA A 383 -19.91 -2.66 15.80
C ALA A 383 -20.11 -2.20 14.34
N LYS A 384 -21.28 -2.42 13.75
CA LYS A 384 -21.64 -1.91 12.42
C LYS A 384 -21.78 -0.39 12.39
N GLU A 385 -22.29 0.24 13.44
CA GLU A 385 -22.32 1.71 13.57
C GLU A 385 -20.89 2.28 13.57
N ILE A 386 -19.99 1.71 14.38
CA ILE A 386 -18.57 2.09 14.45
C ILE A 386 -17.91 1.91 13.08
N ALA A 387 -18.15 0.80 12.39
CA ALA A 387 -17.62 0.54 11.06
C ALA A 387 -18.11 1.57 10.02
N ASN A 388 -19.38 1.97 10.09
CA ASN A 388 -19.91 3.02 9.21
C ASN A 388 -19.26 4.38 9.51
N ASN A 389 -19.01 4.72 10.77
CA ASN A 389 -18.26 5.92 11.14
C ASN A 389 -16.82 5.88 10.59
N GLY A 390 -16.17 4.70 10.64
CA GLY A 390 -14.86 4.47 10.04
C GLY A 390 -14.86 4.70 8.52
N TYR A 391 -15.88 4.23 7.82
CA TYR A 391 -16.08 4.48 6.39
C TYR A 391 -16.21 5.99 6.09
N LEU A 392 -17.07 6.70 6.83
CA LEU A 392 -17.26 8.15 6.65
C LEU A 392 -15.97 8.90 6.93
N LYS A 393 -15.23 8.51 7.98
CA LYS A 393 -13.92 9.08 8.32
C LYS A 393 -12.89 8.81 7.20
N ALA A 394 -12.89 7.63 6.60
CA ALA A 394 -12.01 7.32 5.48
C ALA A 394 -12.27 8.22 4.26
N LEU A 395 -13.53 8.50 3.92
CA LEU A 395 -13.90 9.44 2.87
C LEU A 395 -13.53 10.89 3.20
N GLU A 396 -13.51 11.25 4.48
CA GLU A 396 -13.06 12.57 4.93
C GLU A 396 -11.55 12.75 4.76
N VAL A 397 -10.75 11.78 5.26
CA VAL A 397 -9.32 11.96 5.49
C VAL A 397 -8.41 11.22 4.51
N PHE A 398 -8.90 10.22 3.76
CA PHE A 398 -8.10 9.41 2.85
C PHE A 398 -8.61 9.44 1.40
N ASP A 399 -9.67 10.19 1.10
CA ASP A 399 -10.22 10.30 -0.25
C ASP A 399 -9.14 10.69 -1.26
N TYR A 400 -9.00 9.89 -2.31
CA TYR A 400 -7.91 10.01 -3.26
C TYR A 400 -7.92 11.33 -4.05
N VAL A 401 -9.10 11.90 -4.33
CA VAL A 401 -9.23 13.18 -5.05
C VAL A 401 -8.78 14.33 -4.15
N LYS A 402 -9.26 14.35 -2.90
CA LYS A 402 -8.88 15.35 -1.91
C LYS A 402 -7.39 15.31 -1.60
N LYS A 403 -6.85 14.13 -1.33
CA LYS A 403 -5.41 13.95 -1.01
C LYS A 403 -4.50 14.26 -2.19
N SER A 404 -4.91 13.92 -3.40
CA SER A 404 -4.16 14.32 -4.60
C SER A 404 -4.20 15.83 -4.82
N LYS A 405 -5.30 16.51 -4.48
CA LYS A 405 -5.37 17.97 -4.52
C LYS A 405 -4.39 18.59 -3.51
N GLU A 406 -4.36 18.09 -2.26
CA GLU A 406 -3.39 18.56 -1.24
C GLU A 406 -1.95 18.37 -1.72
N LEU A 407 -1.65 17.21 -2.33
CA LEU A 407 -0.33 16.95 -2.91
C LEU A 407 0.01 17.91 -4.06
N ILE A 408 -0.92 18.18 -4.95
CA ILE A 408 -0.74 19.13 -6.05
C ILE A 408 -0.45 20.53 -5.50
N GLU A 409 -1.17 20.99 -4.50
CA GLU A 409 -0.93 22.29 -3.87
C GLU A 409 0.45 22.33 -3.17
N PHE A 410 0.84 21.27 -2.47
CA PHE A 410 2.18 21.15 -1.91
C PHE A 410 3.26 21.26 -3.00
N ILE A 411 3.09 20.57 -4.12
CA ILE A 411 4.01 20.66 -5.26
C ILE A 411 4.08 22.10 -5.77
N LYS A 412 2.95 22.76 -6.01
CA LYS A 412 2.89 24.16 -6.49
C LYS A 412 3.62 25.16 -5.58
N ILE A 413 3.48 24.99 -4.26
CA ILE A 413 4.18 25.85 -3.28
C ILE A 413 5.70 25.69 -3.40
N ASN A 414 6.17 24.46 -3.65
CA ASN A 414 7.59 24.14 -3.73
C ASN A 414 8.20 24.34 -5.15
N LEU A 415 7.39 24.72 -6.15
CA LEU A 415 7.87 25.13 -7.49
C LEU A 415 8.22 26.63 -7.55
N LYS A 416 7.80 27.42 -6.58
CA LYS A 416 8.14 28.86 -6.44
C LYS A 416 9.52 29.03 -5.83
#